data_bddcc166f1e64d086edf473d883638c3
#
_entry.id   bddcc166f1e64d086edf473d883638c3
#
_cell.length_a   1.000
_cell.length_b   1.000
_cell.length_c   1.000
_cell.angle_alpha   90.00
_cell.angle_beta   90.00
_cell.angle_gamma   90.00
#
_symmetry.space_group_name_H-M   'P 1'
#
loop_
_entity.id
_entity.type
_entity.pdbx_description
1 polymer ?
#
loop_
_entity_poly.entity_id
_entity_poly.type
_entity_poly.pdbx_seq_one_letter_code
_entity_poly.pdbx_strand_id
1 'polypeptide(L)'
;MPAYMNTGLNIAHVDDIAHGHLLAYMHGKFGERYILGGENMNLVQILQIIDEICSKKVKRINIPMPIIFPIAWIMEKIAIVTNTQPRASIDSIRMANKKMFFSSEKATRELGYRYRSSAEAIKDAVTWFQNNGYCSSGNIHSHTRKKFPV
;
A
#
# COMPACT_ATOMS: atom_id res chain seq x y z
N MET A 1 6.36 5.96 10.37
CA MET A 1 5.60 5.01 11.24
C MET A 1 6.58 4.30 12.16
N PRO A 2 6.46 4.40 13.49
CA PRO A 2 7.37 3.74 14.44
C PRO A 2 7.05 2.25 14.67
N ALA A 3 5.84 1.81 14.28
CA ALA A 3 5.40 0.44 14.48
C ALA A 3 4.70 -0.09 13.22
N TYR A 4 4.83 -1.39 12.97
CA TYR A 4 4.19 -2.06 11.84
C TYR A 4 3.70 -3.45 12.24
N MET A 5 2.77 -3.99 11.45
CA MET A 5 2.31 -5.37 11.53
C MET A 5 2.92 -6.20 10.38
N ASN A 6 3.10 -7.49 10.61
CA ASN A 6 3.64 -8.39 9.59
C ASN A 6 2.58 -8.67 8.52
N THR A 7 2.50 -7.79 7.54
CA THR A 7 1.63 -7.91 6.37
C THR A 7 2.44 -7.81 5.08
N GLY A 8 1.78 -8.06 3.95
CA GLY A 8 2.40 -7.95 2.63
C GLY A 8 1.40 -7.49 1.59
N LEU A 9 1.91 -6.81 0.59
CA LEU A 9 1.14 -6.21 -0.49
C LEU A 9 1.77 -6.58 -1.83
N ASN A 10 0.96 -6.58 -2.87
CA ASN A 10 1.43 -6.61 -4.24
C ASN A 10 1.61 -5.16 -4.71
N ILE A 11 2.82 -4.81 -5.12
CA ILE A 11 3.19 -3.46 -5.56
C ILE A 11 3.34 -3.45 -7.06
N ALA A 12 2.60 -2.56 -7.73
CA ALA A 12 2.68 -2.37 -9.17
C ALA A 12 2.73 -0.88 -9.51
N HIS A 13 3.42 -0.54 -10.58
CA HIS A 13 3.45 0.83 -11.09
C HIS A 13 2.15 1.14 -11.85
N VAL A 14 1.64 2.36 -11.69
CA VAL A 14 0.37 2.78 -12.30
C VAL A 14 0.39 2.69 -13.82
N ASP A 15 1.50 3.04 -14.47
CA ASP A 15 1.62 2.98 -15.93
C ASP A 15 1.64 1.54 -16.44
N ASP A 16 2.22 0.60 -15.68
CA ASP A 16 2.21 -0.81 -16.04
C ASP A 16 0.78 -1.37 -15.98
N ILE A 17 0.02 -0.98 -14.96
CA ILE A 17 -1.40 -1.30 -14.83
C ILE A 17 -2.19 -0.72 -16.01
N ALA A 18 -1.97 0.55 -16.34
CA ALA A 18 -2.64 1.21 -17.47
C ALA A 18 -2.33 0.49 -18.80
N HIS A 19 -1.06 0.16 -19.02
CA HIS A 19 -0.63 -0.62 -20.19
C HIS A 19 -1.27 -2.02 -20.19
N GLY A 20 -1.33 -2.66 -19.03
CA GLY A 20 -1.98 -3.96 -18.85
C GLY A 20 -3.46 -3.96 -19.23
N HIS A 21 -4.19 -2.88 -18.93
CA HIS A 21 -5.58 -2.70 -19.36
C HIS A 21 -5.70 -2.61 -20.88
N LEU A 22 -4.78 -1.89 -21.54
CA LEU A 22 -4.74 -1.81 -23.00
C LEU A 22 -4.45 -3.18 -23.62
N LEU A 23 -3.49 -3.93 -23.06
CA LEU A 23 -3.20 -5.30 -23.51
C LEU A 23 -4.40 -6.23 -23.33
N ALA A 24 -5.11 -6.13 -22.20
CA ALA A 24 -6.31 -6.92 -21.97
C ALA A 24 -7.44 -6.57 -22.94
N TYR A 25 -7.58 -5.31 -23.33
CA TYR A 25 -8.53 -4.89 -24.36
C TYR A 25 -8.18 -5.46 -25.74
N MET A 26 -6.89 -5.47 -26.10
CA MET A 26 -6.44 -5.94 -27.44
C MET A 26 -6.34 -7.46 -27.55
N HIS A 27 -5.91 -8.15 -26.51
CA HIS A 27 -5.54 -9.57 -26.53
C HIS A 27 -6.32 -10.43 -25.54
N GLY A 28 -7.14 -9.82 -24.69
CA GLY A 28 -7.91 -10.55 -23.69
C GLY A 28 -8.97 -11.46 -24.32
N LYS A 29 -9.14 -12.64 -23.74
CA LYS A 29 -10.21 -13.57 -24.16
C LYS A 29 -11.51 -13.19 -23.47
N PHE A 30 -12.60 -13.22 -24.21
CA PHE A 30 -13.92 -12.92 -23.67
C PHE A 30 -14.28 -13.86 -22.50
N GLY A 31 -14.78 -13.29 -21.40
CA GLY A 31 -15.15 -14.02 -20.19
C GLY A 31 -13.98 -14.35 -19.27
N GLU A 32 -12.72 -14.10 -19.66
CA GLU A 32 -11.55 -14.36 -18.83
C GLU A 32 -11.22 -13.20 -17.89
N ARG A 33 -10.56 -13.53 -16.77
CA ARG A 33 -10.10 -12.55 -15.76
C ARG A 33 -8.58 -12.56 -15.71
N TYR A 34 -8.00 -11.37 -15.66
CA TYR A 34 -6.56 -11.17 -15.58
C TYR A 34 -6.20 -10.31 -14.37
N ILE A 35 -5.20 -10.75 -13.61
CA ILE A 35 -4.64 -9.97 -12.50
C ILE A 35 -3.45 -9.19 -13.07
N LEU A 36 -3.55 -7.87 -13.02
CA LEU A 36 -2.50 -6.95 -13.40
C LEU A 36 -1.82 -6.46 -12.11
N GLY A 37 -0.83 -7.18 -11.66
CA GLY A 37 -0.06 -6.86 -10.45
C GLY A 37 1.42 -6.73 -10.76
N GLY A 38 2.21 -6.45 -9.72
CA GLY A 38 3.66 -6.42 -9.77
C GLY A 38 4.28 -7.41 -8.80
N GLU A 39 5.25 -6.98 -8.03
CA GLU A 39 5.96 -7.81 -7.08
C GLU A 39 5.26 -7.91 -5.73
N ASN A 40 5.29 -9.08 -5.14
CA ASN A 40 4.79 -9.33 -3.79
C ASN A 40 5.86 -8.97 -2.76
N MET A 41 5.58 -8.00 -1.90
CA MET A 41 6.52 -7.52 -0.88
C MET A 41 5.91 -7.50 0.52
N ASN A 42 6.72 -7.80 1.53
CA ASN A 42 6.33 -7.55 2.91
C ASN A 42 6.38 -6.05 3.22
N LEU A 43 5.52 -5.59 4.12
CA LEU A 43 5.47 -4.18 4.50
C LEU A 43 6.81 -3.63 4.98
N VAL A 44 7.60 -4.45 5.69
CA VAL A 44 8.94 -4.05 6.15
C VAL A 44 9.89 -3.73 4.98
N GLN A 45 9.85 -4.51 3.91
CA GLN A 45 10.66 -4.28 2.71
C GLN A 45 10.27 -2.98 2.00
N ILE A 46 8.96 -2.75 1.85
CA ILE A 46 8.42 -1.50 1.28
C ILE A 46 8.91 -0.29 2.09
N LEU A 47 8.82 -0.38 3.41
CA LEU A 47 9.25 0.69 4.31
C LEU A 47 10.78 0.90 4.28
N GLN A 48 11.57 -0.15 4.09
CA GLN A 48 13.03 -0.05 3.92
C GLN A 48 13.39 0.69 2.64
N ILE A 49 12.76 0.36 1.52
CA ILE A 49 12.97 1.06 0.24
C ILE A 49 12.61 2.55 0.38
N ILE A 50 11.50 2.88 1.03
CA ILE A 50 11.12 4.28 1.28
C ILE A 50 12.17 5.00 2.14
N ASP A 51 12.71 4.34 3.17
CA ASP A 51 13.74 4.93 4.04
C ASP A 51 15.04 5.19 3.26
N GLU A 52 15.45 4.28 2.39
CA GLU A 52 16.61 4.44 1.52
C GLU A 52 16.44 5.62 0.57
N ILE A 53 15.29 5.72 -0.10
CA ILE A 53 14.97 6.82 -1.02
C ILE A 53 14.93 8.16 -0.27
N CYS A 54 14.33 8.18 0.91
CA CYS A 54 14.21 9.39 1.73
C CYS A 54 15.47 9.71 2.56
N SER A 55 16.52 8.87 2.49
CA SER A 55 17.73 8.97 3.31
C SER A 55 17.44 9.06 4.82
N LYS A 56 16.38 8.40 5.30
CA LYS A 56 15.94 8.38 6.68
C LYS A 56 15.98 6.97 7.25
N LYS A 57 16.72 6.77 8.35
CA LYS A 57 16.71 5.51 9.10
C LYS A 57 15.69 5.60 10.25
N VAL A 58 14.55 4.95 10.10
CA VAL A 58 13.53 4.88 11.15
C VAL A 58 13.58 3.53 11.83
N LYS A 59 13.85 3.51 13.13
CA LYS A 59 13.70 2.28 13.92
C LYS A 59 12.21 1.92 14.00
N ARG A 60 11.86 0.72 13.56
CA ARG A 60 10.49 0.22 13.56
C ARG A 60 10.37 -1.01 14.44
N ILE A 61 9.28 -1.11 15.16
CA ILE A 61 8.97 -2.23 16.04
C ILE A 61 7.85 -3.03 15.38
N ASN A 62 8.06 -4.32 15.23
CA ASN A 62 7.00 -5.24 14.83
C ASN A 62 6.11 -5.51 16.04
N ILE A 63 4.81 -5.20 15.92
CA ILE A 63 3.84 -5.49 16.97
C ILE A 63 3.11 -6.79 16.62
N PRO A 64 3.25 -7.84 17.42
CA PRO A 64 2.57 -9.09 17.18
C PRO A 64 1.05 -8.96 17.43
N MET A 65 0.27 -9.68 16.62
CA MET A 65 -1.20 -9.66 16.67
C MET A 65 -1.82 -9.87 18.05
N PRO A 66 -1.33 -10.80 18.91
CA PRO A 66 -1.92 -11.00 20.23
C PRO A 66 -1.93 -9.76 21.13
N ILE A 67 -1.03 -8.80 20.89
CA ILE A 67 -0.98 -7.54 21.65
C ILE A 67 -1.95 -6.52 21.05
N ILE A 68 -2.10 -6.49 19.73
CA ILE A 68 -2.95 -5.49 19.05
C ILE A 68 -4.43 -5.80 19.24
N PHE A 69 -4.81 -7.08 19.24
CA PHE A 69 -6.21 -7.52 19.27
C PHE A 69 -6.99 -7.04 20.51
N PRO A 70 -6.48 -7.22 21.75
CA PRO A 70 -7.17 -6.72 22.95
C PRO A 70 -7.26 -5.19 22.99
N ILE A 71 -6.22 -4.50 22.50
CA ILE A 71 -6.23 -3.02 22.44
C ILE A 71 -7.33 -2.52 21.51
N ALA A 72 -7.46 -3.12 20.33
CA ALA A 72 -8.51 -2.77 19.39
C ALA A 72 -9.90 -3.06 19.93
N TRP A 73 -10.08 -4.18 20.60
CA TRP A 73 -11.34 -4.55 21.24
C TRP A 73 -11.76 -3.51 22.29
N ILE A 74 -10.84 -3.09 23.15
CA ILE A 74 -11.10 -2.04 24.14
C ILE A 74 -11.45 -0.71 23.44
N MET A 75 -10.70 -0.32 22.42
CA MET A 75 -10.96 0.91 21.67
C MET A 75 -12.33 0.88 20.97
N GLU A 76 -12.75 -0.27 20.46
CA GLU A 76 -14.06 -0.43 19.83
C GLU A 76 -15.19 -0.29 20.87
N LYS A 77 -15.02 -0.86 22.07
CA LYS A 77 -15.99 -0.68 23.17
C LYS A 77 -16.07 0.77 23.62
N ILE A 78 -14.96 1.47 23.77
CA ILE A 78 -14.93 2.91 24.10
C ILE A 78 -15.61 3.72 23.00
N ALA A 79 -15.38 3.42 21.73
CA ALA A 79 -15.97 4.11 20.60
C ALA A 79 -17.50 3.96 20.57
N ILE A 80 -18.04 2.80 20.92
CA ILE A 80 -19.48 2.56 21.06
C ILE A 80 -20.06 3.43 22.16
N VAL A 81 -19.42 3.48 23.34
CA VAL A 81 -19.88 4.26 24.49
C VAL A 81 -19.81 5.78 24.23
N THR A 82 -18.78 6.22 23.53
CA THR A 82 -18.55 7.65 23.21
C THR A 82 -19.21 8.09 21.91
N ASN A 83 -19.92 7.19 21.22
CA ASN A 83 -20.56 7.43 19.91
C ASN A 83 -19.57 8.02 18.87
N THR A 84 -18.33 7.56 18.89
CA THR A 84 -17.25 7.98 17.97
C THR A 84 -16.85 6.83 17.06
N GLN A 85 -16.28 7.13 15.89
CA GLN A 85 -15.70 6.07 15.04
C GLN A 85 -14.40 5.54 15.64
N PRO A 86 -14.25 4.22 15.81
CA PRO A 86 -13.01 3.65 16.31
C PRO A 86 -11.87 3.88 15.30
N ARG A 87 -10.72 4.35 15.78
CA ARG A 87 -9.53 4.57 14.95
C ARG A 87 -8.93 3.27 14.40
N ALA A 88 -9.20 2.15 15.04
CA ALA A 88 -8.83 0.81 14.60
C ALA A 88 -9.96 -0.15 14.93
N SER A 89 -10.64 -0.67 13.92
CA SER A 89 -11.64 -1.72 14.08
C SER A 89 -10.96 -3.10 14.07
N ILE A 90 -11.58 -4.07 14.73
CA ILE A 90 -11.12 -5.47 14.72
C ILE A 90 -11.02 -6.00 13.29
N ASP A 91 -11.96 -5.64 12.41
CA ASP A 91 -11.96 -6.07 11.01
C ASP A 91 -10.80 -5.48 10.23
N SER A 92 -10.45 -4.21 10.46
CA SER A 92 -9.27 -3.58 9.86
C SER A 92 -7.99 -4.30 10.27
N ILE A 93 -7.88 -4.72 11.52
CA ILE A 93 -6.73 -5.47 12.03
C ILE A 93 -6.67 -6.88 11.44
N ARG A 94 -7.81 -7.57 11.33
CA ARG A 94 -7.89 -8.87 10.67
C ARG A 94 -7.46 -8.79 9.20
N MET A 95 -7.90 -7.76 8.48
CA MET A 95 -7.48 -7.54 7.10
C MET A 95 -5.99 -7.20 7.00
N ALA A 96 -5.48 -6.36 7.90
CA ALA A 96 -4.07 -5.99 7.93
C ALA A 96 -3.12 -7.17 8.22
N ASN A 97 -3.61 -8.26 8.79
CA ASN A 97 -2.83 -9.50 9.00
C ASN A 97 -2.78 -10.40 7.76
N LYS A 98 -3.60 -10.14 6.75
CA LYS A 98 -3.61 -10.95 5.52
C LYS A 98 -2.58 -10.41 4.54
N LYS A 99 -1.72 -11.30 4.06
CA LYS A 99 -0.83 -10.97 2.93
C LYS A 99 -1.65 -10.93 1.65
N MET A 100 -1.69 -9.78 1.01
CA MET A 100 -2.36 -9.56 -0.27
C MET A 100 -1.37 -9.83 -1.41
N PHE A 101 -1.02 -11.10 -1.56
CA PHE A 101 -0.10 -11.56 -2.60
C PHE A 101 -0.89 -12.10 -3.78
N PHE A 102 -0.54 -11.66 -4.96
CA PHE A 102 -1.18 -12.05 -6.20
C PHE A 102 -0.14 -12.47 -7.23
N SER A 103 -0.54 -13.32 -8.18
CA SER A 103 0.28 -13.71 -9.33
C SER A 103 -0.31 -13.12 -10.60
N SER A 104 0.54 -12.51 -11.41
CA SER A 104 0.22 -11.97 -12.73
C SER A 104 0.66 -12.91 -13.87
N GLU A 105 1.05 -14.17 -13.57
CA GLU A 105 1.57 -15.12 -14.55
C GLU A 105 0.63 -15.35 -15.74
N LYS A 106 -0.68 -15.43 -15.49
CA LYS A 106 -1.66 -15.55 -16.55
C LYS A 106 -1.64 -14.35 -17.48
N ALA A 107 -1.61 -13.14 -16.93
CA ALA A 107 -1.55 -11.91 -17.71
C ALA A 107 -0.23 -11.83 -18.50
N THR A 108 0.89 -12.21 -17.90
CA THR A 108 2.19 -12.27 -18.58
C THR A 108 2.17 -13.25 -19.75
N ARG A 109 1.65 -14.47 -19.55
CA ARG A 109 1.62 -15.51 -20.58
C ARG A 109 0.64 -15.21 -21.72
N GLU A 110 -0.57 -14.72 -21.40
CA GLU A 110 -1.65 -14.60 -22.37
C GLU A 110 -1.77 -13.21 -23.00
N LEU A 111 -1.38 -12.15 -22.27
CA LEU A 111 -1.46 -10.77 -22.76
C LEU A 111 -0.08 -10.18 -23.10
N GLY A 112 1.02 -10.85 -22.72
CA GLY A 112 2.36 -10.26 -22.80
C GLY A 112 2.60 -9.17 -21.77
N TYR A 113 1.81 -9.12 -20.66
CA TYR A 113 1.94 -8.14 -19.60
C TYR A 113 3.31 -8.22 -18.93
N ARG A 114 3.93 -7.07 -18.75
CA ARG A 114 5.20 -6.91 -18.02
C ARG A 114 5.05 -5.78 -17.02
N TYR A 115 5.75 -5.91 -15.91
CA TYR A 115 5.78 -4.89 -14.87
C TYR A 115 7.24 -4.62 -14.45
N ARG A 116 7.51 -3.39 -14.06
CA ARG A 116 8.82 -2.97 -13.53
C ARG A 116 8.96 -3.35 -12.06
N SER A 117 10.17 -3.18 -11.52
CA SER A 117 10.46 -3.51 -10.12
C SER A 117 9.65 -2.65 -9.14
N SER A 118 9.31 -3.20 -7.98
CA SER A 118 8.65 -2.46 -6.90
C SER A 118 9.49 -1.30 -6.40
N ALA A 119 10.81 -1.42 -6.42
CA ALA A 119 11.71 -0.35 -6.01
C ALA A 119 11.58 0.88 -6.92
N GLU A 120 11.47 0.67 -8.24
CA GLU A 120 11.23 1.73 -9.23
C GLU A 120 9.85 2.36 -9.04
N ALA A 121 8.81 1.54 -8.88
CA ALA A 121 7.46 2.01 -8.64
C ALA A 121 7.36 2.87 -7.36
N ILE A 122 8.00 2.45 -6.27
CA ILE A 122 8.03 3.21 -5.01
C ILE A 122 8.83 4.50 -5.17
N LYS A 123 9.96 4.47 -5.89
CA LYS A 123 10.78 5.66 -6.14
C LYS A 123 9.99 6.71 -6.90
N ASP A 124 9.31 6.34 -7.97
CA ASP A 124 8.51 7.25 -8.77
C ASP A 124 7.36 7.84 -7.97
N ALA A 125 6.68 7.03 -7.15
CA ALA A 125 5.63 7.49 -6.25
C ALA A 125 6.18 8.50 -5.23
N VAL A 126 7.31 8.22 -4.56
CA VAL A 126 7.93 9.15 -3.59
C VAL A 126 8.33 10.46 -4.26
N THR A 127 8.95 10.38 -5.45
CA THR A 127 9.36 11.55 -6.23
C THR A 127 8.14 12.40 -6.60
N TRP A 128 7.05 11.77 -7.03
CA TRP A 128 5.81 12.48 -7.34
C TRP A 128 5.25 13.21 -6.11
N PHE A 129 5.19 12.54 -4.95
CA PHE A 129 4.72 13.15 -3.70
C PHE A 129 5.60 14.34 -3.27
N GLN A 130 6.92 14.24 -3.46
CA GLN A 130 7.85 15.33 -3.17
C GLN A 130 7.63 16.52 -4.08
N ASN A 131 7.52 16.28 -5.39
CA ASN A 131 7.36 17.33 -6.40
C ASN A 131 6.00 18.06 -6.31
N ASN A 132 4.98 17.37 -5.81
CA ASN A 132 3.64 17.94 -5.63
C ASN A 132 3.39 18.53 -4.23
N GLY A 133 4.43 18.64 -3.38
CA GLY A 133 4.35 19.31 -2.09
C GLY A 133 3.62 18.52 -0.99
N TYR A 134 3.45 17.20 -1.16
CA TYR A 134 2.90 16.33 -0.12
C TYR A 134 3.94 15.92 0.91
N CYS A 135 5.22 16.00 0.57
CA CYS A 135 6.33 15.73 1.47
C CYS A 135 7.06 17.03 1.76
N SER A 136 6.82 17.65 2.92
CA SER A 136 7.61 18.78 3.37
C SER A 136 9.00 18.31 3.82
N SER A 137 10.04 18.86 3.23
CA SER A 137 11.41 18.72 3.74
C SER A 137 11.54 19.48 5.06
N GLY A 138 11.24 18.82 6.18
CA GLY A 138 11.50 19.36 7.53
C GLY A 138 10.55 20.48 7.95
N ASN A 139 9.38 20.15 8.43
CA ASN A 139 8.70 20.66 9.62
C ASN A 139 7.26 20.13 9.60
N ILE A 140 6.94 19.38 10.64
CA ILE A 140 5.57 18.94 10.92
C ILE A 140 4.84 20.17 11.53
N HIS A 141 4.31 21.05 10.70
CA HIS A 141 3.25 21.99 11.06
C HIS A 141 2.82 22.77 9.81
N SER A 142 1.82 22.22 9.12
CA SER A 142 0.68 22.98 8.58
C SER A 142 -0.09 22.09 7.60
N HIS A 143 -1.16 21.51 8.10
CA HIS A 143 -2.19 20.89 7.27
C HIS A 143 -2.91 22.02 6.49
N THR A 144 -2.47 22.28 5.29
CA THR A 144 -3.34 22.94 4.31
C THR A 144 -3.76 21.86 3.32
N ARG A 145 -4.94 21.29 3.54
CA ARG A 145 -5.62 20.46 2.53
C ARG A 145 -5.80 21.29 1.26
N LYS A 146 -4.99 21.07 0.24
CA LYS A 146 -5.34 21.50 -1.10
C LYS A 146 -6.53 20.66 -1.55
N LYS A 147 -7.69 21.31 -1.71
CA LYS A 147 -8.87 20.73 -2.36
C LYS A 147 -8.48 20.36 -3.80
N PHE A 148 -8.77 19.13 -4.21
CA PHE A 148 -8.73 18.75 -5.62
C PHE A 148 -9.76 19.61 -6.36
N PRO A 149 -9.43 20.21 -7.50
CA PRO A 149 -10.43 20.71 -8.41
C PRO A 149 -11.18 19.50 -9.01
N VAL A 150 -12.50 19.57 -8.97
CA VAL A 150 -13.42 18.64 -9.64
C VAL A 150 -13.39 18.93 -11.13
#